data_ab8e0c90ae99402cec24b4a78522befe
#
_entry.id   ab8e0c90ae99402cec24b4a78522befe
#
_cell.length_a   1.000
_cell.length_b   1.000
_cell.length_c   1.000
_cell.angle_alpha   90.00
_cell.angle_beta   90.00
_cell.angle_gamma   90.00
#
_symmetry.space_group_name_H-M   'P 1'
#
loop_
_entity.id
_entity.type
_entity.pdbx_description
1 polymer ?
#
loop_
_entity_poly.entity_id
_entity_poly.type
_entity_poly.pdbx_seq_one_letter_code
_entity_poly.pdbx_strand_id
1 'polypeptide(L)'
;MKKIAIITGASSGMGKEFALQISQTKPLDEIWLIARRKNNLEEIATSIKKICSEKNFNTNLIPKIIELDISGKEGAKKFAEILHQENTDETTISILVNNAGFGTYGTFEETPVEKEIEMIELNCSSLTGICGYAIPYMKKDSILINTASLASFMPLGNFAVYAATKSYVLSFSIALSSVNKSKHLIILSEISVTRKSYLVSPAASALCRS
;
A
#
# COMPACT_ATOMS: atom_id res chain seq x y z
N MET A 1 -21.30 -3.40 -9.55
CA MET A 1 -20.04 -2.64 -9.60
C MET A 1 -19.02 -3.39 -8.81
N LYS A 2 -17.95 -3.87 -9.48
CA LYS A 2 -16.86 -4.68 -8.93
C LYS A 2 -16.03 -3.86 -7.94
N LYS A 3 -15.80 -4.37 -6.73
CA LYS A 3 -15.01 -3.73 -5.67
C LYS A 3 -13.67 -4.44 -5.53
N ILE A 4 -12.58 -3.70 -5.71
CA ILE A 4 -11.25 -4.26 -5.59
C ILE A 4 -10.45 -3.60 -4.48
N ALA A 5 -9.56 -4.37 -3.84
CA ALA A 5 -8.49 -3.86 -3.02
C ALA A 5 -7.15 -4.08 -3.72
N ILE A 6 -6.24 -3.14 -3.64
CA ILE A 6 -4.89 -3.21 -4.22
C ILE A 6 -3.87 -3.03 -3.12
N ILE A 7 -2.93 -3.97 -2.98
CA ILE A 7 -1.88 -3.91 -1.98
C ILE A 7 -0.51 -4.05 -2.66
N THR A 8 0.32 -3.03 -2.55
CA THR A 8 1.70 -3.08 -3.02
C THR A 8 2.64 -3.58 -1.92
N GLY A 9 3.70 -4.29 -2.31
CA GLY A 9 4.61 -4.93 -1.35
C GLY A 9 3.93 -6.05 -0.56
N ALA A 10 2.92 -6.71 -1.14
CA ALA A 10 2.10 -7.71 -0.48
C ALA A 10 2.83 -8.99 -0.08
N SER A 11 4.04 -9.24 -0.60
CA SER A 11 4.75 -10.53 -0.46
C SER A 11 5.32 -10.81 0.93
N SER A 12 5.34 -9.86 1.86
CA SER A 12 5.88 -10.04 3.22
C SER A 12 5.49 -8.88 4.15
N GLY A 13 5.85 -9.02 5.44
CA GLY A 13 5.71 -7.96 6.44
C GLY A 13 4.31 -7.37 6.50
N MET A 14 4.24 -6.04 6.60
CA MET A 14 2.98 -5.30 6.74
C MET A 14 2.04 -5.47 5.53
N GLY A 15 2.58 -5.52 4.31
CA GLY A 15 1.77 -5.73 3.11
C GLY A 15 1.03 -7.06 3.12
N LYS A 16 1.68 -8.12 3.59
CA LYS A 16 1.03 -9.42 3.84
C LYS A 16 -0.08 -9.29 4.88
N GLU A 17 0.19 -8.64 6.00
CA GLU A 17 -0.80 -8.46 7.06
C GLU A 17 -2.00 -7.61 6.60
N PHE A 18 -1.77 -6.54 5.84
CA PHE A 18 -2.85 -5.78 5.20
C PHE A 18 -3.72 -6.68 4.32
N ALA A 19 -3.11 -7.50 3.47
CA ALA A 19 -3.85 -8.40 2.59
C ALA A 19 -4.73 -9.39 3.37
N LEU A 20 -4.17 -10.02 4.41
CA LEU A 20 -4.88 -10.96 5.26
C LEU A 20 -6.03 -10.30 6.06
N GLN A 21 -5.81 -9.11 6.63
CA GLN A 21 -6.81 -8.42 7.43
C GLN A 21 -7.93 -7.82 6.57
N ILE A 22 -7.59 -7.19 5.45
CA ILE A 22 -8.57 -6.59 4.54
C ILE A 22 -9.51 -7.65 3.97
N SER A 23 -8.99 -8.83 3.63
CA SER A 23 -9.81 -9.93 3.12
C SER A 23 -10.89 -10.41 4.10
N GLN A 24 -10.73 -10.12 5.40
CA GLN A 24 -11.61 -10.52 6.48
C GLN A 24 -12.59 -9.43 6.95
N THR A 25 -12.40 -8.20 6.52
CA THR A 25 -13.11 -7.05 7.12
C THR A 25 -13.98 -6.26 6.15
N LYS A 26 -13.72 -6.39 4.85
CA LYS A 26 -14.46 -5.65 3.82
C LYS A 26 -14.98 -6.58 2.73
N PRO A 27 -16.25 -6.43 2.30
CA PRO A 27 -16.76 -7.19 1.16
C PRO A 27 -16.10 -6.69 -0.12
N LEU A 28 -15.38 -7.60 -0.80
CA LEU A 28 -14.59 -7.34 -2.00
C LEU A 28 -14.82 -8.47 -3.01
N ASP A 29 -14.73 -8.13 -4.30
CA ASP A 29 -14.74 -9.12 -5.38
C ASP A 29 -13.32 -9.60 -5.71
N GLU A 30 -12.32 -8.69 -5.67
CA GLU A 30 -10.92 -9.04 -5.87
C GLU A 30 -10.00 -8.34 -4.86
N ILE A 31 -8.87 -9.00 -4.57
CA ILE A 31 -7.73 -8.42 -3.86
C ILE A 31 -6.47 -8.62 -4.69
N TRP A 32 -5.88 -7.52 -5.14
CA TRP A 32 -4.67 -7.53 -5.97
C TRP A 32 -3.44 -7.50 -5.08
N LEU A 33 -2.63 -8.54 -5.19
CA LEU A 33 -1.40 -8.73 -4.44
C LEU A 33 -0.23 -8.41 -5.37
N ILE A 34 0.41 -7.26 -5.18
CA ILE A 34 1.46 -6.77 -6.07
C ILE A 34 2.82 -6.84 -5.38
N ALA A 35 3.76 -7.58 -5.93
CA ALA A 35 5.16 -7.63 -5.52
C ALA A 35 6.01 -8.39 -6.55
N ARG A 36 7.35 -8.39 -6.35
CA ARG A 36 8.32 -9.07 -7.22
C ARG A 36 8.39 -10.59 -6.98
N ARG A 37 8.04 -11.06 -5.77
CA ARG A 37 8.19 -12.46 -5.35
C ARG A 37 6.89 -13.23 -5.53
N LYS A 38 6.70 -13.84 -6.70
CA LYS A 38 5.47 -14.56 -7.07
C LYS A 38 5.11 -15.66 -6.10
N ASN A 39 6.05 -16.53 -5.73
CA ASN A 39 5.79 -17.66 -4.83
C ASN A 39 5.20 -17.21 -3.48
N ASN A 40 5.73 -16.11 -2.91
CA ASN A 40 5.19 -15.57 -1.67
C ASN A 40 3.75 -15.03 -1.84
N LEU A 41 3.44 -14.46 -3.00
CA LEU A 41 2.08 -13.99 -3.29
C LEU A 41 1.11 -15.17 -3.42
N GLU A 42 1.52 -16.28 -4.00
CA GLU A 42 0.74 -17.52 -4.12
C GLU A 42 0.40 -18.12 -2.75
N GLU A 43 1.38 -18.15 -1.84
CA GLU A 43 1.16 -18.58 -0.44
C GLU A 43 0.14 -17.70 0.27
N ILE A 44 0.24 -16.38 0.07
CA ILE A 44 -0.69 -15.43 0.69
C ILE A 44 -2.08 -15.56 0.08
N ALA A 45 -2.19 -15.73 -1.24
CA ALA A 45 -3.45 -15.97 -1.91
C ALA A 45 -4.16 -17.24 -1.40
N THR A 46 -3.39 -18.30 -1.17
CA THR A 46 -3.88 -19.56 -0.56
C THR A 46 -4.36 -19.32 0.87
N SER A 47 -3.60 -18.56 1.65
CA SER A 47 -3.97 -18.21 3.03
C SER A 47 -5.26 -17.40 3.09
N ILE A 48 -5.43 -16.42 2.20
CA ILE A 48 -6.65 -15.61 2.10
C ILE A 48 -7.86 -16.50 1.82
N LYS A 49 -7.80 -17.38 0.82
CA LYS A 49 -8.89 -18.31 0.48
C LYS A 49 -9.28 -19.19 1.67
N LYS A 50 -8.29 -19.74 2.37
CA LYS A 50 -8.51 -20.55 3.56
C LYS A 50 -9.23 -19.77 4.67
N ILE A 51 -8.75 -18.58 5.01
CA ILE A 51 -9.33 -17.72 6.05
C ILE A 51 -10.76 -17.30 5.69
N CYS A 52 -11.00 -16.91 4.43
CA CYS A 52 -12.33 -16.52 3.98
C CYS A 52 -13.34 -17.69 4.08
N SER A 53 -12.90 -18.90 3.75
CA SER A 53 -13.71 -20.11 3.89
C SER A 53 -13.99 -20.43 5.36
N GLU A 54 -12.97 -20.43 6.24
CA GLU A 54 -13.11 -20.72 7.67
C GLU A 54 -14.03 -19.73 8.39
N LYS A 55 -13.99 -18.45 7.99
CA LYS A 55 -14.83 -17.40 8.57
C LYS A 55 -16.20 -17.24 7.90
N ASN A 56 -16.47 -17.99 6.85
CA ASN A 56 -17.65 -17.84 5.99
C ASN A 56 -17.92 -16.38 5.57
N PHE A 57 -16.85 -15.65 5.26
CA PHE A 57 -16.86 -14.25 4.82
C PHE A 57 -16.00 -14.08 3.57
N ASN A 58 -16.47 -13.30 2.60
CA ASN A 58 -15.78 -13.10 1.31
C ASN A 58 -15.42 -14.43 0.61
N THR A 59 -16.28 -15.45 0.70
CA THR A 59 -16.00 -16.79 0.14
C THR A 59 -15.75 -16.79 -1.36
N ASN A 60 -16.25 -15.77 -2.07
CA ASN A 60 -16.05 -15.58 -3.52
C ASN A 60 -14.90 -14.60 -3.85
N LEU A 61 -14.16 -14.11 -2.84
CA LEU A 61 -13.04 -13.21 -3.06
C LEU A 61 -11.96 -13.86 -3.92
N ILE A 62 -11.55 -13.18 -4.98
CA ILE A 62 -10.49 -13.63 -5.89
C ILE A 62 -9.19 -12.91 -5.54
N PRO A 63 -8.19 -13.59 -4.92
CA PRO A 63 -6.86 -13.05 -4.81
C PRO A 63 -6.17 -13.09 -6.19
N LYS A 64 -5.88 -11.90 -6.72
CA LYS A 64 -5.19 -11.72 -8.00
C LYS A 64 -3.71 -11.44 -7.76
N ILE A 65 -2.87 -12.31 -8.27
CA ILE A 65 -1.42 -12.21 -8.16
C ILE A 65 -0.89 -11.39 -9.32
N ILE A 66 -0.14 -10.33 -9.01
CA ILE A 66 0.51 -9.46 -9.98
C ILE A 66 2.00 -9.40 -9.65
N GLU A 67 2.78 -10.22 -10.36
CA GLU A 67 4.23 -10.17 -10.28
C GLU A 67 4.73 -8.93 -11.02
N LEU A 68 5.10 -7.89 -10.25
CA LEU A 68 5.51 -6.61 -10.81
C LEU A 68 6.55 -5.93 -9.92
N ASP A 69 7.63 -5.45 -10.54
CA ASP A 69 8.47 -4.43 -9.94
C ASP A 69 7.86 -3.05 -10.25
N ILE A 70 7.36 -2.42 -9.20
CA ILE A 70 6.74 -1.10 -9.30
C ILE A 70 7.73 0.05 -9.12
N SER A 71 9.05 -0.22 -9.06
CA SER A 71 10.05 0.80 -8.78
C SER A 71 10.10 1.89 -9.84
N GLY A 72 10.17 3.13 -9.39
CA GLY A 72 10.33 4.31 -10.22
C GLY A 72 9.15 4.59 -11.17
N LYS A 73 9.40 5.47 -12.12
CA LYS A 73 8.41 5.91 -13.11
C LYS A 73 7.91 4.76 -14.00
N GLU A 74 8.82 3.90 -14.44
CA GLU A 74 8.47 2.81 -15.37
C GLU A 74 7.65 1.72 -14.67
N GLY A 75 7.96 1.40 -13.40
CA GLY A 75 7.14 0.49 -12.60
C GLY A 75 5.74 1.02 -12.37
N ALA A 76 5.61 2.32 -12.07
CA ALA A 76 4.31 2.97 -11.92
C ALA A 76 3.50 2.98 -13.24
N LYS A 77 4.15 3.15 -14.41
CA LYS A 77 3.47 3.06 -15.72
C LYS A 77 2.95 1.64 -16.00
N LYS A 78 3.77 0.60 -15.75
CA LYS A 78 3.32 -0.79 -15.90
C LYS A 78 2.11 -1.09 -15.00
N PHE A 79 2.12 -0.57 -13.77
CA PHE A 79 0.94 -0.65 -12.90
C PHE A 79 -0.28 0.01 -13.54
N ALA A 80 -0.14 1.22 -14.12
CA ALA A 80 -1.22 1.92 -14.78
C ALA A 80 -1.78 1.15 -15.99
N GLU A 81 -0.93 0.51 -16.78
CA GLU A 81 -1.32 -0.33 -17.92
C GLU A 81 -2.17 -1.52 -17.46
N ILE A 82 -1.72 -2.24 -16.42
CA ILE A 82 -2.48 -3.35 -15.83
C ILE A 82 -3.81 -2.84 -15.28
N LEU A 83 -3.79 -1.71 -14.55
CA LEU A 83 -4.98 -1.12 -13.98
C LEU A 83 -6.00 -0.75 -15.06
N HIS A 84 -5.55 -0.17 -16.16
CA HIS A 84 -6.40 0.24 -17.28
C HIS A 84 -7.00 -0.96 -18.02
N GLN A 85 -6.21 -2.02 -18.25
CA GLN A 85 -6.66 -3.24 -18.92
C GLN A 85 -7.74 -3.99 -18.12
N GLU A 86 -7.62 -3.97 -16.79
CA GLU A 86 -8.48 -4.73 -15.88
C GLU A 86 -9.68 -3.93 -15.35
N ASN A 87 -9.63 -2.60 -15.47
CA ASN A 87 -10.72 -1.74 -15.03
C ASN A 87 -11.66 -1.41 -16.19
N THR A 88 -12.87 -1.89 -16.05
CA THR A 88 -14.03 -1.42 -16.80
C THR A 88 -14.71 -0.27 -16.04
N ASP A 89 -15.62 0.46 -16.69
CA ASP A 89 -16.40 1.54 -16.07
C ASP A 89 -17.17 1.09 -14.82
N GLU A 90 -17.33 -0.23 -14.64
CA GLU A 90 -18.02 -0.84 -13.51
C GLU A 90 -17.12 -1.18 -12.32
N THR A 91 -15.80 -0.98 -12.41
CA THR A 91 -14.85 -1.33 -11.34
C THR A 91 -14.57 -0.12 -10.44
N THR A 92 -14.47 -0.36 -9.14
CA THR A 92 -14.09 0.64 -8.14
C THR A 92 -12.93 0.11 -7.29
N ILE A 93 -11.88 0.90 -7.16
CA ILE A 93 -10.85 0.66 -6.15
C ILE A 93 -11.42 1.10 -4.80
N SER A 94 -11.86 0.11 -4.01
CA SER A 94 -12.40 0.37 -2.68
C SER A 94 -11.29 0.63 -1.66
N ILE A 95 -10.14 -0.04 -1.81
CA ILE A 95 -8.98 0.10 -0.93
C ILE A 95 -7.71 0.07 -1.77
N LEU A 96 -6.84 1.07 -1.58
CA LEU A 96 -5.47 1.06 -2.08
C LEU A 96 -4.50 1.16 -0.92
N VAL A 97 -3.58 0.19 -0.82
CA VAL A 97 -2.49 0.18 0.17
C VAL A 97 -1.15 0.33 -0.55
N ASN A 98 -0.58 1.50 -0.51
CA ASN A 98 0.79 1.78 -0.94
C ASN A 98 1.76 1.46 0.21
N ASN A 99 2.17 0.20 0.27
CA ASN A 99 3.05 -0.29 1.33
C ASN A 99 4.44 -0.68 0.81
N ALA A 100 4.60 -0.91 -0.49
CA ALA A 100 5.92 -1.23 -1.05
C ALA A 100 6.93 -0.13 -0.72
N GLY A 101 8.08 -0.53 -0.22
CA GLY A 101 9.14 0.37 0.18
C GLY A 101 10.23 -0.38 0.93
N PHE A 102 11.40 0.24 1.05
CA PHE A 102 12.49 -0.25 1.89
C PHE A 102 13.27 0.91 2.50
N GLY A 103 14.15 0.59 3.44
CA GLY A 103 15.12 1.51 4.01
C GLY A 103 16.48 0.86 4.08
N THR A 104 17.53 1.67 4.00
CA THR A 104 18.93 1.32 4.28
C THR A 104 19.32 1.84 5.66
N TYR A 105 20.21 1.16 6.33
CA TYR A 105 20.81 1.59 7.58
C TYR A 105 22.30 1.77 7.38
N GLY A 106 22.80 2.94 7.68
CA GLY A 106 24.20 3.31 7.58
C GLY A 106 24.35 4.82 7.41
N THR A 107 25.58 5.34 7.53
CA THR A 107 25.85 6.73 7.18
C THR A 107 25.69 6.91 5.67
N PHE A 108 25.37 8.14 5.25
CA PHE A 108 25.18 8.42 3.83
C PHE A 108 26.45 8.13 2.99
N GLU A 109 27.64 8.33 3.58
CA GLU A 109 28.92 8.09 2.94
C GLU A 109 29.25 6.60 2.77
N GLU A 110 28.71 5.74 3.64
CA GLU A 110 28.94 4.28 3.61
C GLU A 110 27.92 3.54 2.76
N THR A 111 26.76 4.13 2.49
CA THR A 111 25.71 3.49 1.71
C THR A 111 25.92 3.76 0.22
N PRO A 112 25.87 2.72 -0.65
CA PRO A 112 25.97 2.93 -2.10
C PRO A 112 24.87 3.90 -2.59
N VAL A 113 25.28 4.94 -3.33
CA VAL A 113 24.37 5.99 -3.80
C VAL A 113 23.23 5.43 -4.67
N GLU A 114 23.48 4.38 -5.42
CA GLU A 114 22.49 3.68 -6.24
C GLU A 114 21.33 3.14 -5.37
N LYS A 115 21.65 2.61 -4.18
CA LYS A 115 20.65 2.12 -3.22
C LYS A 115 19.80 3.24 -2.65
N GLU A 116 20.39 4.39 -2.39
CA GLU A 116 19.67 5.57 -1.93
C GLU A 116 18.72 6.10 -3.01
N ILE A 117 19.18 6.12 -4.27
CA ILE A 117 18.33 6.50 -5.42
C ILE A 117 17.21 5.49 -5.63
N GLU A 118 17.48 4.18 -5.63
CA GLU A 118 16.47 3.13 -5.72
C GLU A 118 15.38 3.29 -4.62
N MET A 119 15.81 3.68 -3.42
CA MET A 119 14.88 3.93 -2.30
C MET A 119 13.96 5.12 -2.58
N ILE A 120 14.48 6.22 -3.10
CA ILE A 120 13.67 7.38 -3.50
C ILE A 120 12.70 6.99 -4.62
N GLU A 121 13.17 6.25 -5.60
CA GLU A 121 12.34 5.79 -6.72
C GLU A 121 11.18 4.93 -6.24
N LEU A 122 11.42 3.97 -5.35
CA LEU A 122 10.35 3.11 -4.85
C LEU A 122 9.46 3.82 -3.83
N ASN A 123 10.05 4.48 -2.82
CA ASN A 123 9.28 5.06 -1.71
C ASN A 123 8.53 6.33 -2.09
N CYS A 124 9.01 7.10 -3.07
CA CYS A 124 8.42 8.40 -3.46
C CYS A 124 7.83 8.36 -4.86
N SER A 125 8.65 8.11 -5.89
CA SER A 125 8.22 8.20 -7.29
C SER A 125 7.13 7.18 -7.63
N SER A 126 7.34 5.91 -7.24
CA SER A 126 6.34 4.85 -7.46
C SER A 126 5.04 5.14 -6.71
N LEU A 127 5.12 5.48 -5.43
CA LEU A 127 3.95 5.80 -4.61
C LEU A 127 3.14 6.95 -5.23
N THR A 128 3.81 8.01 -5.65
CA THR A 128 3.17 9.16 -6.31
C THR A 128 2.47 8.76 -7.59
N GLY A 129 3.15 7.99 -8.44
CA GLY A 129 2.58 7.50 -9.70
C GLY A 129 1.38 6.60 -9.48
N ILE A 130 1.48 5.63 -8.57
CA ILE A 130 0.38 4.70 -8.23
C ILE A 130 -0.82 5.47 -7.68
N CYS A 131 -0.62 6.44 -6.77
CA CYS A 131 -1.70 7.32 -6.32
C CYS A 131 -2.36 8.06 -7.49
N GLY A 132 -1.57 8.69 -8.37
CA GLY A 132 -2.07 9.45 -9.50
C GLY A 132 -2.92 8.61 -10.46
N TYR A 133 -2.47 7.38 -10.76
CA TYR A 133 -3.19 6.48 -11.66
C TYR A 133 -4.41 5.81 -11.01
N ALA A 134 -4.37 5.54 -9.71
CA ALA A 134 -5.45 4.83 -9.01
C ALA A 134 -6.60 5.74 -8.54
N ILE A 135 -6.30 6.98 -8.11
CA ILE A 135 -7.31 7.93 -7.59
C ILE A 135 -8.52 8.15 -8.50
N PRO A 136 -8.39 8.23 -9.85
CA PRO A 136 -9.55 8.34 -10.74
C PRO A 136 -10.56 7.19 -10.62
N TYR A 137 -10.10 5.99 -10.25
CA TYR A 137 -10.95 4.80 -10.07
C TYR A 137 -11.48 4.63 -8.64
N MET A 138 -11.12 5.53 -7.74
CA MET A 138 -11.62 5.56 -6.37
C MET A 138 -12.87 6.43 -6.29
N LYS A 139 -13.91 5.93 -5.60
CA LYS A 139 -15.19 6.63 -5.41
C LYS A 139 -15.35 7.08 -3.95
N LYS A 140 -16.50 7.64 -3.63
CA LYS A 140 -16.88 7.96 -2.24
C LYS A 140 -16.70 6.70 -1.39
N ASP A 141 -16.19 6.86 -0.18
CA ASP A 141 -15.92 5.79 0.80
C ASP A 141 -14.77 4.83 0.43
N SER A 142 -14.03 5.10 -0.65
CA SER A 142 -12.78 4.41 -0.94
C SER A 142 -11.68 4.84 0.04
N ILE A 143 -10.78 3.92 0.37
CA ILE A 143 -9.72 4.10 1.34
C ILE A 143 -8.36 4.06 0.64
N LEU A 144 -7.55 5.10 0.82
CA LEU A 144 -6.14 5.14 0.41
C LEU A 144 -5.24 5.11 1.64
N ILE A 145 -4.35 4.13 1.70
CA ILE A 145 -3.36 3.97 2.77
C ILE A 145 -1.97 4.12 2.17
N ASN A 146 -1.22 5.09 2.64
CA ASN A 146 0.21 5.25 2.32
C ASN A 146 1.05 4.96 3.57
N THR A 147 1.98 4.03 3.48
CA THR A 147 2.80 3.62 4.62
C THR A 147 3.96 4.61 4.84
N ALA A 148 3.82 5.51 5.80
CA ALA A 148 4.87 6.38 6.29
C ALA A 148 5.73 5.67 7.38
N SER A 149 6.35 6.40 8.28
CA SER A 149 7.17 5.86 9.39
C SER A 149 7.29 6.89 10.50
N LEU A 150 7.70 6.46 11.70
CA LEU A 150 8.20 7.38 12.75
C LEU A 150 9.35 8.25 12.25
N ALA A 151 10.19 7.70 11.36
CA ALA A 151 11.27 8.45 10.72
C ALA A 151 10.78 9.69 9.95
N SER A 152 9.48 9.78 9.63
CA SER A 152 8.89 10.98 9.00
C SER A 152 8.95 12.24 9.86
N PHE A 153 9.10 12.08 11.17
CA PHE A 153 9.09 13.18 12.15
C PHE A 153 10.47 13.54 12.69
N MET A 154 11.49 12.76 12.34
CA MET A 154 12.83 12.91 12.91
C MET A 154 13.90 12.76 11.83
N PRO A 155 14.84 13.71 11.69
CA PRO A 155 16.04 13.51 10.91
C PRO A 155 16.95 12.50 11.65
N LEU A 156 17.25 11.38 11.01
CA LEU A 156 18.07 10.32 11.58
C LEU A 156 19.33 10.14 10.74
N GLY A 157 20.51 10.38 11.32
CA GLY A 157 21.80 10.34 10.60
C GLY A 157 22.06 9.05 9.84
N ASN A 158 21.76 7.89 10.47
CA ASN A 158 21.94 6.57 9.83
C ASN A 158 20.76 6.14 8.95
N PHE A 159 19.77 6.99 8.75
CA PHE A 159 18.59 6.79 7.92
C PHE A 159 18.26 8.05 7.10
N ALA A 160 19.24 8.82 6.70
CA ALA A 160 19.04 10.14 6.13
C ALA A 160 18.03 10.14 4.97
N VAL A 161 18.27 9.33 3.93
CA VAL A 161 17.39 9.24 2.76
C VAL A 161 16.08 8.56 3.12
N TYR A 162 16.10 7.49 3.93
CA TYR A 162 14.88 6.82 4.38
C TYR A 162 13.94 7.80 5.12
N ALA A 163 14.47 8.53 6.10
CA ALA A 163 13.69 9.51 6.85
C ALA A 163 13.10 10.59 5.92
N ALA A 164 13.89 11.09 4.97
CA ALA A 164 13.44 12.05 3.97
C ALA A 164 12.32 11.48 3.08
N THR A 165 12.44 10.23 2.60
CA THR A 165 11.39 9.60 1.79
C THR A 165 10.09 9.42 2.60
N LYS A 166 10.19 9.05 3.87
CA LYS A 166 9.01 8.89 4.73
C LYS A 166 8.37 10.22 5.13
N SER A 167 9.15 11.29 5.27
CA SER A 167 8.65 12.66 5.42
C SER A 167 7.92 13.14 4.17
N TYR A 168 8.44 12.80 2.98
CA TYR A 168 7.73 13.03 1.72
C TYR A 168 6.36 12.33 1.71
N VAL A 169 6.32 11.03 2.03
CA VAL A 169 5.07 10.25 2.06
C VAL A 169 4.06 10.86 3.02
N LEU A 170 4.49 11.25 4.22
CA LEU A 170 3.62 11.86 5.22
C LEU A 170 3.03 13.19 4.71
N SER A 171 3.89 14.11 4.25
CA SER A 171 3.47 15.43 3.75
C SER A 171 2.55 15.32 2.54
N PHE A 172 2.92 14.48 1.56
CA PHE A 172 2.10 14.20 0.37
C PHE A 172 0.72 13.68 0.75
N SER A 173 0.67 12.73 1.67
CA SER A 173 -0.59 12.12 2.11
C SER A 173 -1.50 13.12 2.83
N ILE A 174 -0.96 13.96 3.73
CA ILE A 174 -1.72 15.02 4.40
C ILE A 174 -2.30 15.99 3.37
N ALA A 175 -1.50 16.42 2.40
CA ALA A 175 -1.96 17.31 1.34
C ALA A 175 -3.08 16.69 0.50
N LEU A 176 -2.95 15.41 0.10
CA LEU A 176 -4.00 14.70 -0.63
C LEU A 176 -5.31 14.62 0.16
N SER A 177 -5.26 14.38 1.47
CA SER A 177 -6.45 14.28 2.31
C SER A 177 -7.20 15.59 2.42
N SER A 178 -6.52 16.72 2.38
CA SER A 178 -7.11 18.05 2.50
C SER A 178 -7.99 18.45 1.31
N VAL A 179 -7.65 17.96 0.10
CA VAL A 179 -8.36 18.30 -1.15
C VAL A 179 -9.41 17.26 -1.55
N ASN A 180 -9.33 16.03 -1.04
CA ASN A 180 -10.23 14.93 -1.40
C ASN A 180 -11.24 14.60 -0.29
N LYS A 181 -11.91 15.62 0.28
CA LYS A 181 -12.87 15.45 1.39
C LYS A 181 -14.03 14.50 1.13
N SER A 182 -14.38 14.24 -0.13
CA SER A 182 -15.42 13.29 -0.53
C SER A 182 -14.94 11.84 -0.60
N LYS A 183 -13.61 11.60 -0.58
CA LYS A 183 -12.99 10.29 -0.54
C LYS A 183 -12.29 10.18 0.82
N HIS A 184 -12.58 9.16 1.60
CA HIS A 184 -11.92 8.94 2.88
C HIS A 184 -10.47 8.51 2.65
N LEU A 185 -9.58 9.51 2.52
CA LEU A 185 -8.14 9.27 2.47
C LEU A 185 -7.66 9.05 3.90
N ILE A 186 -7.49 7.79 4.26
CA ILE A 186 -6.90 7.41 5.54
C ILE A 186 -5.39 7.38 5.34
N ILE A 187 -4.70 8.29 6.01
CA ILE A 187 -3.26 8.29 6.08
C ILE A 187 -2.88 7.45 7.27
N LEU A 188 -2.29 6.31 7.02
CA LEU A 188 -1.60 5.54 8.04
C LEU A 188 -0.12 5.86 7.96
N SER A 189 0.36 6.73 8.84
CA SER A 189 1.75 6.70 9.23
C SER A 189 1.91 5.52 10.19
N GLU A 190 2.25 4.35 9.69
CA GLU A 190 2.49 3.22 10.55
C GLU A 190 3.81 3.39 11.27
N ILE A 191 3.71 3.52 12.58
CA ILE A 191 4.81 3.44 13.51
C ILE A 191 5.09 1.95 13.72
N SER A 192 5.97 1.38 12.92
CA SER A 192 6.48 0.03 13.16
C SER A 192 7.44 0.04 14.34
N VAL A 193 6.90 -0.02 15.55
CA VAL A 193 7.65 -0.45 16.74
C VAL A 193 7.04 -1.78 17.18
N THR A 194 7.74 -2.87 16.84
CA THR A 194 7.57 -4.22 17.41
C THR A 194 6.15 -4.64 17.78
N ARG A 195 5.54 -5.49 16.94
CA ARG A 195 4.38 -6.38 17.20
C ARG A 195 3.05 -5.80 17.71
N LYS A 196 2.88 -4.49 17.84
CA LYS A 196 1.54 -3.90 18.05
C LYS A 196 1.44 -2.63 17.20
N SER A 197 0.64 -2.70 16.15
CA SER A 197 0.30 -1.55 15.31
C SER A 197 -0.50 -0.54 16.11
N TYR A 198 0.01 0.67 16.26
CA TYR A 198 -0.74 1.81 16.75
C TYR A 198 -1.19 2.65 15.56
N LEU A 199 -2.49 2.66 15.31
CA LEU A 199 -3.14 3.54 14.35
C LEU A 199 -3.16 4.97 14.90
N VAL A 200 -2.42 5.88 14.27
CA VAL A 200 -2.41 7.31 14.63
C VAL A 200 -3.31 8.09 13.66
N SER A 201 -4.62 7.86 13.76
CA SER A 201 -5.65 8.78 13.26
C SER A 201 -7.01 8.39 13.88
N PRO A 202 -7.86 9.35 14.27
CA PRO A 202 -9.23 9.06 14.71
C PRO A 202 -10.07 8.30 13.67
N ALA A 203 -9.75 8.44 12.38
CA ALA A 203 -10.40 7.73 11.30
C ALA A 203 -10.03 6.23 11.25
N ALA A 204 -8.86 5.85 11.76
CA ALA A 204 -8.39 4.46 11.76
C ALA A 204 -9.07 3.61 12.83
N SER A 205 -9.56 4.22 13.92
CA SER A 205 -10.34 3.52 14.95
C SER A 205 -11.73 3.10 14.45
N ALA A 206 -12.22 3.68 13.36
CA ALA A 206 -13.50 3.30 12.73
C ALA A 206 -13.40 2.00 11.91
N LEU A 207 -12.20 1.57 11.49
CA LEU A 207 -11.98 0.30 10.78
C LEU A 207 -12.03 -0.93 11.69
N CYS A 208 -11.83 -0.74 13.00
CA CYS A 208 -11.85 -1.84 13.99
C CYS A 208 -13.19 -1.98 14.74
N ARG A 209 -14.19 -1.11 14.48
CA ARG A 209 -15.48 -1.09 15.21
C ARG A 209 -16.72 -1.25 14.35
N SER A 210 -16.57 -1.81 13.16
CA SER A 210 -17.78 -2.12 12.33
C SER A 210 -17.76 -3.53 11.82
#